data_bce284df4cda741a53db27827cb46aeb
#
_entry.id   bce284df4cda741a53db27827cb46aeb
#
_cell.length_a   1.000
_cell.length_b   1.000
_cell.length_c   1.000
_cell.angle_alpha   90.00
_cell.angle_beta   90.00
_cell.angle_gamma   90.00
#
_symmetry.space_group_name_H-M   'P 1'
#
loop_
_entity.id
_entity.type
_entity.pdbx_description
1 polymer ?
#
loop_
_entity_poly.entity_id
_entity_poly.type
_entity_poly.pdbx_seq_one_letter_code
_entity_poly.pdbx_strand_id
1 'polypeptide(L)'
;MSILLQGGRFKKRLMPILLSVALAGCSNLFGSSFTQTLQRDANASSEFYMNKLGQTQDKEDQQTYKLLAARVLISENKVPQAEELLTELVDLNEAQQLDRTLIEARIAAAKGNNDVAEGKLRALDLTKLSPSQKSRYYETFAQTAENRKDVIEAVKARIKMDENLTDMQRRKDNVDKTWSLLRSANTAVINNASDEG
;
A
#
# COMPACT_ATOMS: atom_id res chain seq x y z
N MET A 1 66.69 -56.28 38.18
CA MET A 1 66.48 -56.01 36.76
C MET A 1 65.16 -55.26 36.64
N SER A 2 65.27 -53.91 36.55
CA SER A 2 64.11 -53.02 36.59
C SER A 2 63.79 -52.54 35.16
N ILE A 3 62.58 -52.67 34.75
CA ILE A 3 62.11 -52.08 33.50
C ILE A 3 61.05 -51.04 33.84
N LEU A 4 61.41 -49.78 33.60
CA LEU A 4 60.58 -48.62 33.75
C LEU A 4 59.61 -48.51 32.57
N LEU A 5 58.31 -48.47 32.84
CA LEU A 5 57.28 -48.12 31.89
C LEU A 5 57.01 -46.60 31.94
N GLN A 6 57.39 -45.89 30.87
CA GLN A 6 57.05 -44.50 30.67
C GLN A 6 55.65 -44.37 30.06
N GLY A 7 54.72 -43.78 30.82
CA GLY A 7 53.41 -43.45 30.39
C GLY A 7 53.35 -42.17 29.55
N GLY A 8 53.05 -42.30 28.26
CA GLY A 8 52.82 -41.17 27.35
C GLY A 8 51.47 -40.51 27.59
N ARG A 9 51.49 -39.26 28.04
CA ARG A 9 50.27 -38.43 28.17
C ARG A 9 49.89 -37.89 26.77
N PHE A 10 48.83 -38.46 26.21
CA PHE A 10 48.15 -37.87 25.04
C PHE A 10 47.41 -36.59 25.45
N LYS A 11 48.00 -35.41 25.15
CA LYS A 11 47.28 -34.15 25.21
C LYS A 11 46.32 -34.07 24.03
N LYS A 12 45.03 -34.27 24.28
CA LYS A 12 43.94 -33.95 23.36
C LYS A 12 43.94 -32.43 23.17
N ARG A 13 44.46 -31.96 22.06
CA ARG A 13 44.23 -30.59 21.58
C ARG A 13 42.81 -30.48 21.06
N LEU A 14 41.93 -29.92 21.84
CA LEU A 14 40.65 -29.42 21.40
C LEU A 14 40.87 -28.23 20.48
N MET A 15 40.65 -28.45 19.19
CA MET A 15 40.66 -27.43 18.17
C MET A 15 39.33 -26.66 18.30
N PRO A 16 39.27 -25.34 18.54
CA PRO A 16 38.04 -24.60 18.48
C PRO A 16 37.60 -24.51 17.01
N ILE A 17 36.51 -25.15 16.68
CA ILE A 17 35.80 -24.91 15.40
C ILE A 17 35.23 -23.50 15.52
N LEU A 18 35.90 -22.56 14.88
CA LEU A 18 35.38 -21.22 14.59
C LEU A 18 34.20 -21.39 13.64
N LEU A 19 33.00 -21.39 14.20
CA LEU A 19 31.77 -21.29 13.47
C LEU A 19 31.66 -19.86 12.96
N SER A 20 32.25 -19.60 11.78
CA SER A 20 32.01 -18.37 11.03
C SER A 20 30.60 -18.41 10.49
N VAL A 21 29.64 -17.92 11.28
CA VAL A 21 28.31 -17.59 10.79
C VAL A 21 28.49 -16.40 9.85
N ALA A 22 28.43 -16.70 8.56
CA ALA A 22 28.37 -15.67 7.51
C ALA A 22 27.04 -14.88 7.71
N LEU A 23 27.17 -13.65 8.20
CA LEU A 23 26.14 -12.63 8.21
C LEU A 23 25.91 -12.11 6.77
N ALA A 24 25.50 -13.00 5.88
CA ALA A 24 25.02 -12.64 4.57
C ALA A 24 23.50 -12.89 4.54
N GLY A 25 22.71 -11.86 4.71
CA GLY A 25 21.28 -11.98 4.47
C GLY A 25 20.33 -11.16 5.35
N CYS A 26 20.78 -10.10 6.02
CA CYS A 26 19.85 -9.27 6.84
C CYS A 26 19.26 -8.04 6.13
N SER A 27 19.56 -7.80 4.86
CA SER A 27 19.04 -6.61 4.16
C SER A 27 17.59 -6.75 3.67
N ASN A 28 17.03 -7.97 3.61
CA ASN A 28 15.64 -8.17 3.17
C ASN A 28 14.62 -8.30 4.32
N LEU A 29 15.07 -8.47 5.57
CA LEU A 29 14.15 -8.63 6.71
C LEU A 29 13.58 -7.30 7.22
N PHE A 30 14.32 -6.20 7.06
CA PHE A 30 13.85 -4.87 7.48
C PHE A 30 12.80 -4.31 6.52
N GLY A 31 12.95 -4.50 5.22
CA GLY A 31 11.96 -4.09 4.22
C GLY A 31 10.61 -4.79 4.38
N SER A 32 10.60 -6.09 4.72
CA SER A 32 9.36 -6.83 4.91
C SER A 32 8.62 -6.46 6.20
N SER A 33 9.33 -6.16 7.29
CA SER A 33 8.70 -5.77 8.55
C SER A 33 8.12 -4.35 8.49
N PHE A 34 8.81 -3.42 7.82
CA PHE A 34 8.31 -2.07 7.60
C PHE A 34 7.06 -2.08 6.70
N THR A 35 7.09 -2.82 5.60
CA THR A 35 5.93 -2.99 4.71
C THR A 35 4.75 -3.66 5.43
N GLN A 36 4.99 -4.65 6.29
CA GLN A 36 3.96 -5.28 7.11
C GLN A 36 3.39 -4.33 8.17
N THR A 37 4.23 -3.50 8.78
CA THR A 37 3.78 -2.47 9.73
C THR A 37 2.91 -1.44 9.02
N LEU A 38 3.29 -0.99 7.82
CA LEU A 38 2.48 -0.08 7.01
C LEU A 38 1.14 -0.68 6.58
N GLN A 39 1.07 -2.00 6.34
CA GLN A 39 -0.19 -2.70 6.06
C GLN A 39 -1.07 -2.85 7.29
N ARG A 40 -0.48 -3.07 8.46
CA ARG A 40 -1.19 -3.18 9.74
C ARG A 40 -1.78 -1.85 10.18
N ASP A 41 -1.09 -0.76 9.88
CA ASP A 41 -1.51 0.61 10.19
C ASP A 41 -2.42 1.22 9.09
N ALA A 42 -2.94 0.41 8.18
CA ALA A 42 -3.78 0.87 7.05
C ALA A 42 -5.04 1.63 7.50
N ASN A 43 -5.47 1.45 8.75
CA ASN A 43 -6.59 2.14 9.38
C ASN A 43 -6.14 3.28 10.34
N ALA A 44 -4.85 3.61 10.38
CA ALA A 44 -4.35 4.69 11.21
C ALA A 44 -4.82 6.06 10.68
N SER A 45 -5.02 7.01 11.58
CA SER A 45 -5.38 8.39 11.23
C SER A 45 -4.22 9.14 10.57
N SER A 46 -4.53 10.24 9.89
CA SER A 46 -3.49 11.14 9.36
C SER A 46 -2.59 11.68 10.48
N GLU A 47 -3.15 11.98 11.66
CA GLU A 47 -2.40 12.42 12.83
C GLU A 47 -1.37 11.39 13.30
N PHE A 48 -1.70 10.08 13.26
CA PHE A 48 -0.74 9.03 13.58
C PHE A 48 0.50 9.11 12.68
N TYR A 49 0.32 9.26 11.36
CA TYR A 49 1.44 9.36 10.43
C TYR A 49 2.21 10.67 10.58
N MET A 50 1.54 11.79 10.88
CA MET A 50 2.19 13.07 11.16
C MET A 50 3.04 13.00 12.43
N ASN A 51 2.58 12.30 13.48
CA ASN A 51 3.37 12.05 14.68
C ASN A 51 4.59 11.18 14.40
N LYS A 52 4.45 10.15 13.56
CA LYS A 52 5.59 9.32 13.10
C LYS A 52 6.60 10.13 12.30
N LEU A 53 6.13 10.99 11.41
CA LEU A 53 6.97 11.93 10.67
C LEU A 53 7.81 12.81 11.60
N GLY A 54 7.23 13.34 12.67
CA GLY A 54 7.95 14.15 13.66
C GLY A 54 8.98 13.38 14.51
N GLN A 55 8.89 12.04 14.55
CA GLN A 55 9.76 11.18 15.33
C GLN A 55 10.91 10.56 14.53
N THR A 56 10.83 10.52 13.21
CA THR A 56 11.86 9.91 12.37
C THR A 56 12.89 10.93 11.89
N GLN A 57 14.17 10.50 11.87
CA GLN A 57 15.28 11.28 11.31
C GLN A 57 15.68 10.76 9.90
N ASP A 58 15.21 9.59 9.51
CA ASP A 58 15.48 9.01 8.20
C ASP A 58 14.67 9.73 7.12
N LYS A 59 15.35 10.21 6.07
CA LYS A 59 14.74 10.99 5.00
C LYS A 59 13.76 10.18 4.15
N GLU A 60 14.09 8.91 3.89
CA GLU A 60 13.22 8.03 3.10
C GLU A 60 11.93 7.72 3.86
N ASP A 61 12.04 7.44 5.16
CA ASP A 61 10.89 7.24 6.05
C ASP A 61 10.04 8.51 6.14
N GLN A 62 10.65 9.70 6.20
CA GLN A 62 9.91 10.97 6.21
C GLN A 62 9.03 11.11 4.96
N GLN A 63 9.57 10.83 3.76
CA GLN A 63 8.80 10.87 2.53
C GLN A 63 7.65 9.84 2.56
N THR A 64 7.94 8.63 3.05
CA THR A 64 6.93 7.57 3.20
C THR A 64 5.80 7.99 4.14
N TYR A 65 6.11 8.58 5.30
CA TYR A 65 5.07 9.04 6.23
C TYR A 65 4.25 10.21 5.68
N LYS A 66 4.86 11.13 4.92
CA LYS A 66 4.12 12.18 4.21
C LYS A 66 3.12 11.60 3.19
N LEU A 67 3.54 10.62 2.39
CA LEU A 67 2.67 9.94 1.43
C LEU A 67 1.51 9.20 2.13
N LEU A 68 1.80 8.53 3.25
CA LEU A 68 0.77 7.84 4.03
C LEU A 68 -0.22 8.82 4.66
N ALA A 69 0.27 9.91 5.24
CA ALA A 69 -0.57 10.97 5.80
C ALA A 69 -1.45 11.61 4.71
N ALA A 70 -0.88 11.96 3.56
CA ALA A 70 -1.62 12.54 2.43
C ALA A 70 -2.74 11.62 1.95
N ARG A 71 -2.49 10.30 1.85
CA ARG A 71 -3.50 9.31 1.50
C ARG A 71 -4.68 9.29 2.47
N VAL A 72 -4.40 9.31 3.78
CA VAL A 72 -5.45 9.26 4.81
C VAL A 72 -6.22 10.57 4.87
N LEU A 73 -5.54 11.72 4.71
CA LEU A 73 -6.18 13.03 4.66
C LEU A 73 -7.27 13.12 3.57
N ILE A 74 -7.07 12.48 2.42
CA ILE A 74 -8.11 12.43 1.37
C ILE A 74 -9.34 11.67 1.90
N SER A 75 -9.15 10.55 2.59
CA SER A 75 -10.24 9.77 3.18
C SER A 75 -10.95 10.50 4.32
N GLU A 76 -10.26 11.43 4.99
CA GLU A 76 -10.79 12.32 6.02
C GLU A 76 -11.43 13.60 5.44
N ASN A 77 -11.59 13.70 4.10
CA ASN A 77 -12.06 14.90 3.39
C ASN A 77 -11.19 16.16 3.57
N LYS A 78 -9.92 15.98 3.89
CA LYS A 78 -8.93 17.05 4.09
C LYS A 78 -8.02 17.18 2.86
N VAL A 79 -8.60 17.25 1.66
CA VAL A 79 -7.87 17.27 0.39
C VAL A 79 -6.83 18.40 0.29
N PRO A 80 -7.09 19.67 0.71
CA PRO A 80 -6.09 20.72 0.66
C PRO A 80 -4.82 20.41 1.46
N GLN A 81 -4.96 19.80 2.64
CA GLN A 81 -3.82 19.39 3.47
C GLN A 81 -3.03 18.24 2.82
N ALA A 82 -3.71 17.32 2.14
CA ALA A 82 -3.04 16.28 1.36
C ALA A 82 -2.21 16.88 0.20
N GLU A 83 -2.74 17.88 -0.51
CA GLU A 83 -2.01 18.58 -1.56
C GLU A 83 -0.78 19.31 -1.01
N GLU A 84 -0.89 19.98 0.13
CA GLU A 84 0.23 20.65 0.78
C GLU A 84 1.36 19.68 1.08
N LEU A 85 1.07 18.51 1.68
CA LEU A 85 2.08 17.48 1.94
C LEU A 85 2.78 16.99 0.66
N LEU A 86 2.07 16.91 -0.47
CA LEU A 86 2.68 16.50 -1.73
C LEU A 86 3.68 17.53 -2.28
N THR A 87 3.52 18.82 -1.95
CA THR A 87 4.47 19.87 -2.36
C THR A 87 5.79 19.79 -1.60
N GLU A 88 5.78 19.19 -0.41
CA GLU A 88 6.96 19.03 0.44
C GLU A 88 7.78 17.75 0.13
N LEU A 89 7.34 16.94 -0.84
CA LEU A 89 8.04 15.72 -1.20
C LEU A 89 9.26 16.02 -2.06
N VAL A 90 10.40 15.44 -1.67
CA VAL A 90 11.69 15.58 -2.36
C VAL A 90 12.38 14.22 -2.46
N ASP A 91 13.23 14.03 -3.48
CA ASP A 91 14.12 12.87 -3.62
C ASP A 91 13.42 11.51 -3.47
N LEU A 92 12.23 11.36 -4.10
CA LEU A 92 11.45 10.13 -4.02
C LEU A 92 12.10 8.99 -4.80
N ASN A 93 12.16 7.80 -4.19
CA ASN A 93 12.48 6.57 -4.90
C ASN A 93 11.33 6.12 -5.84
N GLU A 94 11.57 5.08 -6.68
CA GLU A 94 10.58 4.63 -7.66
C GLU A 94 9.24 4.23 -7.02
N ALA A 95 9.26 3.50 -5.90
CA ALA A 95 8.04 3.08 -5.21
C ALA A 95 7.25 4.28 -4.65
N GLN A 96 7.95 5.26 -4.09
CA GLN A 96 7.35 6.50 -3.58
C GLN A 96 6.79 7.38 -4.71
N GLN A 97 7.44 7.42 -5.89
CA GLN A 97 6.92 8.11 -7.07
C GLN A 97 5.60 7.49 -7.56
N LEU A 98 5.51 6.16 -7.57
CA LEU A 98 4.27 5.45 -7.89
C LEU A 98 3.16 5.79 -6.88
N ASP A 99 3.47 5.80 -5.58
CA ASP A 99 2.53 6.18 -4.53
C ASP A 99 2.08 7.64 -4.66
N ARG A 100 3.00 8.57 -4.94
CA ARG A 100 2.66 9.97 -5.22
C ARG A 100 1.67 10.08 -6.37
N THR A 101 1.94 9.42 -7.49
CA THR A 101 1.06 9.47 -8.69
C THR A 101 -0.34 8.91 -8.35
N LEU A 102 -0.43 7.82 -7.59
CA LEU A 102 -1.71 7.27 -7.12
C LEU A 102 -2.47 8.24 -6.21
N ILE A 103 -1.78 8.95 -5.32
CA ILE A 103 -2.38 9.95 -4.44
C ILE A 103 -2.87 11.16 -5.24
N GLU A 104 -2.07 11.66 -6.18
CA GLU A 104 -2.46 12.75 -7.08
C GLU A 104 -3.69 12.39 -7.93
N ALA A 105 -3.76 11.15 -8.45
CA ALA A 105 -4.94 10.65 -9.14
C ALA A 105 -6.18 10.62 -8.22
N ARG A 106 -6.01 10.17 -6.98
CA ARG A 106 -7.08 10.12 -5.98
C ARG A 106 -7.58 11.52 -5.61
N ILE A 107 -6.67 12.50 -5.48
CA ILE A 107 -7.03 13.91 -5.26
C ILE A 107 -7.86 14.43 -6.43
N ALA A 108 -7.42 14.18 -7.67
CA ALA A 108 -8.17 14.61 -8.87
C ALA A 108 -9.58 13.99 -8.89
N ALA A 109 -9.71 12.70 -8.60
CA ALA A 109 -11.01 12.03 -8.52
C ALA A 109 -11.91 12.60 -7.41
N ALA A 110 -11.34 12.91 -6.23
CA ALA A 110 -12.06 13.52 -5.12
C ALA A 110 -12.57 14.92 -5.44
N LYS A 111 -11.86 15.65 -6.31
CA LYS A 111 -12.26 16.98 -6.83
C LYS A 111 -13.22 16.90 -8.03
N GLY A 112 -13.58 15.70 -8.49
CA GLY A 112 -14.40 15.48 -9.67
C GLY A 112 -13.66 15.66 -11.02
N ASN A 113 -12.34 15.87 -11.01
CA ASN A 113 -11.51 15.98 -12.20
C ASN A 113 -11.16 14.59 -12.77
N ASN A 114 -12.19 13.88 -13.22
CA ASN A 114 -12.09 12.45 -13.56
C ASN A 114 -11.12 12.18 -14.72
N ASP A 115 -11.06 13.06 -15.74
CA ASP A 115 -10.14 12.88 -16.88
C ASP A 115 -8.68 13.02 -16.46
N VAL A 116 -8.39 13.95 -15.54
CA VAL A 116 -7.05 14.10 -14.96
C VAL A 116 -6.68 12.89 -14.13
N ALA A 117 -7.61 12.38 -13.30
CA ALA A 117 -7.39 11.18 -12.49
C ALA A 117 -7.07 9.96 -13.37
N GLU A 118 -7.89 9.71 -14.39
CA GLU A 118 -7.66 8.60 -15.32
C GLU A 118 -6.38 8.76 -16.14
N GLY A 119 -6.06 9.97 -16.60
CA GLY A 119 -4.82 10.23 -17.30
C GLY A 119 -3.60 9.83 -16.46
N LYS A 120 -3.59 10.20 -15.16
CA LYS A 120 -2.54 9.80 -14.23
C LYS A 120 -2.50 8.28 -14.00
N LEU A 121 -3.65 7.64 -13.83
CA LEU A 121 -3.73 6.19 -13.66
C LEU A 121 -3.22 5.44 -14.90
N ARG A 122 -3.65 5.83 -16.09
CA ARG A 122 -3.25 5.19 -17.36
C ARG A 122 -1.75 5.33 -17.67
N ALA A 123 -1.09 6.34 -17.08
CA ALA A 123 0.37 6.51 -17.20
C ALA A 123 1.17 5.52 -16.34
N LEU A 124 0.53 4.82 -15.42
CA LEU A 124 1.19 3.84 -14.55
C LEU A 124 1.30 2.48 -15.22
N ASP A 125 2.49 1.89 -15.13
CA ASP A 125 2.72 0.49 -15.50
C ASP A 125 2.23 -0.43 -14.36
N LEU A 126 1.12 -1.12 -14.58
CA LEU A 126 0.54 -2.03 -13.60
C LEU A 126 1.46 -3.18 -13.19
N THR A 127 2.44 -3.55 -14.02
CA THR A 127 3.38 -4.63 -13.68
C THR A 127 4.36 -4.21 -12.58
N LYS A 128 4.61 -2.92 -12.44
CA LYS A 128 5.47 -2.32 -11.41
C LYS A 128 4.75 -2.08 -10.08
N LEU A 129 3.43 -2.12 -10.07
CA LEU A 129 2.65 -1.85 -8.87
C LEU A 129 2.60 -3.08 -7.95
N SER A 130 2.84 -2.86 -6.66
CA SER A 130 2.57 -3.83 -5.61
C SER A 130 1.08 -4.14 -5.51
N PRO A 131 0.65 -5.26 -4.90
CA PRO A 131 -0.77 -5.55 -4.68
C PRO A 131 -1.52 -4.41 -3.97
N SER A 132 -0.91 -3.80 -2.94
CA SER A 132 -1.47 -2.65 -2.25
C SER A 132 -1.62 -1.42 -3.17
N GLN A 133 -0.67 -1.16 -4.07
CA GLN A 133 -0.77 -0.08 -5.05
C GLN A 133 -1.81 -0.37 -6.12
N LYS A 134 -1.93 -1.62 -6.59
CA LYS A 134 -2.99 -2.06 -7.52
C LYS A 134 -4.37 -1.88 -6.92
N SER A 135 -4.57 -2.25 -5.65
CA SER A 135 -5.87 -2.03 -4.99
C SER A 135 -6.25 -0.54 -4.96
N ARG A 136 -5.30 0.36 -4.70
CA ARG A 136 -5.53 1.82 -4.72
C ARG A 136 -5.75 2.38 -6.13
N TYR A 137 -5.04 1.83 -7.12
CA TYR A 137 -5.28 2.14 -8.53
C TYR A 137 -6.73 1.87 -8.90
N TYR A 138 -7.22 0.64 -8.64
CA TYR A 138 -8.57 0.25 -8.99
C TYR A 138 -9.64 0.93 -8.12
N GLU A 139 -9.33 1.24 -6.85
CA GLU A 139 -10.20 2.05 -5.99
C GLU A 139 -10.45 3.43 -6.60
N THR A 140 -9.37 4.10 -7.06
CA THR A 140 -9.48 5.42 -7.67
C THR A 140 -10.18 5.34 -9.02
N PHE A 141 -9.91 4.31 -9.82
CA PHE A 141 -10.59 4.09 -11.08
C PHE A 141 -12.10 3.85 -10.90
N ALA A 142 -12.48 3.05 -9.88
CA ALA A 142 -13.88 2.87 -9.52
C ALA A 142 -14.55 4.20 -9.13
N GLN A 143 -13.84 5.04 -8.36
CA GLN A 143 -14.35 6.36 -7.97
C GLN A 143 -14.60 7.27 -9.18
N THR A 144 -13.69 7.29 -10.18
CA THR A 144 -13.90 8.10 -11.39
C THR A 144 -15.10 7.60 -12.21
N ALA A 145 -15.29 6.29 -12.31
CA ALA A 145 -16.44 5.69 -12.97
C ALA A 145 -17.75 5.99 -12.21
N GLU A 146 -17.76 5.91 -10.88
CA GLU A 146 -18.89 6.29 -10.04
C GLU A 146 -19.26 7.78 -10.23
N ASN A 147 -18.28 8.67 -10.27
CA ASN A 147 -18.48 10.10 -10.51
C ASN A 147 -19.15 10.35 -11.87
N ARG A 148 -18.85 9.53 -12.88
CA ARG A 148 -19.47 9.56 -14.21
C ARG A 148 -20.78 8.80 -14.31
N LYS A 149 -21.24 8.17 -13.23
CA LYS A 149 -22.40 7.27 -13.18
C LYS A 149 -22.25 6.03 -14.09
N ASP A 150 -21.02 5.66 -14.44
CA ASP A 150 -20.72 4.43 -15.17
C ASP A 150 -20.62 3.25 -14.19
N VAL A 151 -21.78 2.69 -13.85
CA VAL A 151 -21.87 1.60 -12.87
C VAL A 151 -21.10 0.37 -13.31
N ILE A 152 -21.12 0.05 -14.60
CA ILE A 152 -20.46 -1.16 -15.12
C ILE A 152 -18.95 -1.06 -14.95
N GLU A 153 -18.35 0.06 -15.34
CA GLU A 153 -16.91 0.27 -15.17
C GLU A 153 -16.54 0.37 -13.68
N ALA A 154 -17.37 0.98 -12.84
CA ALA A 154 -17.15 1.03 -11.40
C ALA A 154 -17.13 -0.38 -10.79
N VAL A 155 -18.07 -1.25 -11.16
CA VAL A 155 -18.13 -2.65 -10.67
C VAL A 155 -16.95 -3.45 -11.15
N LYS A 156 -16.56 -3.36 -12.43
CA LYS A 156 -15.36 -4.02 -12.96
C LYS A 156 -14.10 -3.62 -12.19
N ALA A 157 -13.93 -2.32 -11.94
CA ALA A 157 -12.78 -1.82 -11.19
C ALA A 157 -12.78 -2.34 -9.74
N ARG A 158 -13.94 -2.42 -9.08
CA ARG A 158 -14.05 -2.97 -7.72
C ARG A 158 -13.75 -4.45 -7.64
N ILE A 159 -14.11 -5.24 -8.66
CA ILE A 159 -13.72 -6.65 -8.76
C ILE A 159 -12.20 -6.76 -8.85
N LYS A 160 -11.55 -5.94 -9.70
CA LYS A 160 -10.09 -5.90 -9.80
C LYS A 160 -9.42 -5.40 -8.53
N MET A 161 -10.03 -4.48 -7.81
CA MET A 161 -9.58 -4.06 -6.47
C MET A 161 -9.58 -5.24 -5.51
N ASP A 162 -10.65 -6.04 -5.47
CA ASP A 162 -10.81 -7.18 -4.57
C ASP A 162 -9.72 -8.23 -4.75
N GLU A 163 -9.32 -8.53 -5.99
CA GLU A 163 -8.22 -9.44 -6.32
C GLU A 163 -6.89 -9.03 -5.65
N ASN A 164 -6.72 -7.76 -5.29
CA ASN A 164 -5.49 -7.19 -4.74
C ASN A 164 -5.62 -6.80 -3.25
N LEU A 165 -6.78 -7.02 -2.62
CA LEU A 165 -7.01 -6.74 -1.21
C LEU A 165 -6.60 -7.93 -0.34
N THR A 166 -5.76 -7.67 0.66
CA THR A 166 -5.37 -8.65 1.70
C THR A 166 -6.11 -8.43 3.01
N ASP A 167 -6.57 -7.21 3.27
CA ASP A 167 -7.32 -6.86 4.48
C ASP A 167 -8.78 -7.30 4.35
N MET A 168 -9.26 -8.12 5.27
CA MET A 168 -10.60 -8.71 5.24
C MET A 168 -11.70 -7.68 5.43
N GLN A 169 -11.48 -6.63 6.24
CA GLN A 169 -12.48 -5.59 6.45
C GLN A 169 -12.65 -4.75 5.19
N ARG A 170 -11.53 -4.31 4.59
CA ARG A 170 -11.56 -3.58 3.32
C ARG A 170 -12.19 -4.39 2.19
N ARG A 171 -11.95 -5.72 2.16
CA ARG A 171 -12.59 -6.61 1.20
C ARG A 171 -14.10 -6.64 1.39
N LYS A 172 -14.56 -6.81 2.63
CA LYS A 172 -15.99 -6.76 2.95
C LYS A 172 -16.62 -5.44 2.53
N ASP A 173 -16.00 -4.31 2.88
CA ASP A 173 -16.50 -2.97 2.54
C ASP A 173 -16.56 -2.78 1.01
N ASN A 174 -15.56 -3.28 0.27
CA ASN A 174 -15.53 -3.24 -1.19
C ASN A 174 -16.67 -4.08 -1.81
N VAL A 175 -16.92 -5.29 -1.29
CA VAL A 175 -18.03 -6.15 -1.72
C VAL A 175 -19.38 -5.48 -1.44
N ASP A 176 -19.58 -4.94 -0.24
CA ASP A 176 -20.82 -4.25 0.15
C ASP A 176 -21.10 -3.04 -0.76
N LYS A 177 -20.06 -2.28 -1.07
CA LYS A 177 -20.14 -1.15 -2.00
C LYS A 177 -20.48 -1.60 -3.43
N THR A 178 -19.88 -2.69 -3.90
CA THR A 178 -20.14 -3.26 -5.23
C THR A 178 -21.60 -3.68 -5.36
N TRP A 179 -22.15 -4.37 -4.35
CA TRP A 179 -23.56 -4.74 -4.33
C TRP A 179 -24.50 -3.53 -4.25
N SER A 180 -24.09 -2.48 -3.52
CA SER A 180 -24.86 -1.24 -3.48
C SER A 180 -24.96 -0.58 -4.86
N LEU A 181 -23.86 -0.53 -5.62
CA LEU A 181 -23.85 0.00 -6.99
C LEU A 181 -24.75 -0.80 -7.92
N LEU A 182 -24.69 -2.14 -7.87
CA LEU A 182 -25.54 -3.00 -8.69
C LEU A 182 -27.02 -2.84 -8.37
N ARG A 183 -27.39 -2.71 -7.08
CA ARG A 183 -28.78 -2.47 -6.69
C ARG A 183 -29.28 -1.12 -7.18
N SER A 184 -28.48 -0.06 -7.08
CA SER A 184 -28.87 1.27 -7.55
C SER A 184 -29.08 1.32 -9.07
N ALA A 185 -28.26 0.61 -9.84
CA ALA A 185 -28.42 0.50 -11.29
C ALA A 185 -29.71 -0.25 -11.67
N ASN A 186 -30.02 -1.36 -10.99
CA ASN A 186 -31.23 -2.12 -11.25
C ASN A 186 -32.48 -1.30 -10.94
N THR A 187 -32.50 -0.56 -9.84
CA THR A 187 -33.61 0.33 -9.48
C THR A 187 -33.84 1.44 -10.52
N ALA A 188 -32.75 2.03 -11.06
CA ALA A 188 -32.86 3.04 -12.10
C ALA A 188 -33.43 2.48 -13.41
N VAL A 189 -33.08 1.24 -13.79
CA VAL A 189 -33.66 0.56 -14.96
C VAL A 189 -35.14 0.29 -14.77
N ILE A 190 -35.56 -0.17 -13.57
CA ILE A 190 -36.97 -0.45 -13.27
C ILE A 190 -37.79 0.85 -13.29
N ASN A 191 -37.30 1.93 -12.68
CA ASN A 191 -38.02 3.20 -12.65
C ASN A 191 -38.19 3.80 -14.07
N ASN A 192 -37.11 3.77 -14.90
CA ASN A 192 -37.23 4.23 -16.27
C ASN A 192 -38.23 3.43 -17.11
N ALA A 193 -38.27 2.11 -16.92
CA ALA A 193 -39.25 1.27 -17.59
C ALA A 193 -40.72 1.52 -17.13
N SER A 194 -40.93 2.01 -15.89
CA SER A 194 -42.25 2.36 -15.38
C SER A 194 -42.73 3.74 -15.85
N ASP A 195 -41.82 4.65 -16.22
CA ASP A 195 -42.17 5.98 -16.69
C ASP A 195 -42.49 6.01 -18.21
N GLU A 196 -42.13 4.95 -18.94
CA GLU A 196 -42.40 4.80 -20.38
C GLU A 196 -43.72 4.03 -20.68
N GLY A 197 -44.46 3.58 -19.67
CA GLY A 197 -45.73 2.85 -19.76
C GLY A 197 -46.93 3.67 -19.34
#